data_5de6d4faf43acac2af4dae7fb56c09de
#
_entry.id   5de6d4faf43acac2af4dae7fb56c09de
#
_cell.length_a   1.000
_cell.length_b   1.000
_cell.length_c   1.000
_cell.angle_alpha   90.00
_cell.angle_beta   90.00
_cell.angle_gamma   90.00
#
_symmetry.space_group_name_H-M   'P 1'
#
loop_
_entity.id
_entity.type
_entity.pdbx_description
1 polymer ?
#
loop_
_entity_poly.entity_id
_entity_poly.type
_entity_poly.pdbx_seq_one_letter_code
_entity_poly.pdbx_strand_id
1 'polypeptide(L)'
;MKRFFRLLVCTSLALAPLHAATDGEVAARRTALDIAGAFTNEGFKLRDGHWSGSFEPGKSPIVQVNLYAGNQYWFTLGATTPAKKVQITVYDETGKQVSIDADHSFQDTSVAAAGFSPENSGIYFVKVTVVEGAAAEFCLVYSYK
;
A
#
# COMPACT_ATOMS: atom_id res chain seq x y z
N MET A 1 53.86 -22.85 34.01
CA MET A 1 52.99 -23.28 32.91
C MET A 1 51.72 -22.43 32.91
N LYS A 2 51.64 -21.41 32.05
CA LYS A 2 50.47 -20.55 31.91
C LYS A 2 49.63 -21.05 30.72
N ARG A 3 48.48 -21.64 30.99
CA ARG A 3 47.52 -22.10 29.99
C ARG A 3 46.69 -20.90 29.54
N PHE A 4 46.92 -20.41 28.31
CA PHE A 4 46.07 -19.43 27.61
C PHE A 4 44.83 -20.15 27.09
N PHE A 5 43.67 -19.84 27.70
CA PHE A 5 42.38 -20.26 27.22
C PHE A 5 41.91 -19.27 26.17
N ARG A 6 41.98 -19.63 24.89
CA ARG A 6 41.46 -18.83 23.77
C ARG A 6 39.95 -19.04 23.70
N LEU A 7 39.19 -18.01 24.12
CA LEU A 7 37.75 -17.97 23.95
C LEU A 7 37.45 -17.68 22.47
N LEU A 8 36.92 -18.67 21.75
CA LEU A 8 36.45 -18.53 20.39
C LEU A 8 35.01 -17.96 20.45
N VAL A 9 34.87 -16.66 20.20
CA VAL A 9 33.57 -16.03 20.08
C VAL A 9 33.03 -16.31 18.67
N CYS A 10 32.11 -17.28 18.56
CA CYS A 10 31.33 -17.50 17.34
C CYS A 10 30.25 -16.45 17.23
N THR A 11 30.47 -15.41 16.46
CA THR A 11 29.43 -14.45 16.06
C THR A 11 28.53 -15.11 15.01
N SER A 12 27.38 -15.61 15.45
CA SER A 12 26.30 -16.07 14.56
C SER A 12 25.67 -14.85 13.88
N LEU A 13 26.01 -14.59 12.62
CA LEU A 13 25.27 -13.65 11.77
C LEU A 13 23.88 -14.23 11.54
N ALA A 14 22.87 -13.68 12.19
CA ALA A 14 21.47 -13.96 11.88
C ALA A 14 21.15 -13.36 10.51
N LEU A 15 21.14 -14.20 9.46
CA LEU A 15 20.57 -13.82 8.17
C LEU A 15 19.07 -13.64 8.37
N ALA A 16 18.61 -12.39 8.40
CA ALA A 16 17.19 -12.09 8.26
C ALA A 16 16.71 -12.60 6.88
N PRO A 17 15.59 -13.34 6.80
CA PRO A 17 15.09 -13.79 5.51
C PRO A 17 14.70 -12.57 4.68
N LEU A 18 15.37 -12.33 3.54
CA LEU A 18 14.90 -11.43 2.52
C LEU A 18 13.61 -12.04 1.94
N HIS A 19 12.46 -11.45 2.27
CA HIS A 19 11.22 -11.80 1.59
C HIS A 19 11.27 -11.22 0.18
N ALA A 20 11.46 -12.09 -0.81
CA ALA A 20 11.25 -11.73 -2.20
C ALA A 20 9.74 -11.51 -2.43
N ALA A 21 9.40 -10.50 -3.25
CA ALA A 21 8.01 -10.29 -3.66
C ALA A 21 7.49 -11.53 -4.39
N THR A 22 6.24 -11.91 -4.13
CA THR A 22 5.58 -13.00 -4.83
C THR A 22 5.18 -12.57 -6.25
N ASP A 23 4.93 -13.53 -7.13
CA ASP A 23 4.44 -13.25 -8.49
C ASP A 23 3.10 -12.48 -8.46
N GLY A 24 2.25 -12.76 -7.48
CA GLY A 24 1.00 -12.05 -7.29
C GLY A 24 1.19 -10.61 -6.83
N GLU A 25 2.12 -10.33 -5.91
CA GLU A 25 2.46 -8.96 -5.51
C GLU A 25 3.02 -8.16 -6.69
N VAL A 26 3.84 -8.79 -7.56
CA VAL A 26 4.37 -8.16 -8.78
C VAL A 26 3.23 -7.84 -9.75
N ALA A 27 2.29 -8.77 -9.95
CA ALA A 27 1.13 -8.56 -10.82
C ALA A 27 0.21 -7.44 -10.28
N ALA A 28 -0.09 -7.46 -8.97
CA ALA A 28 -0.88 -6.40 -8.33
C ALA A 28 -0.22 -5.03 -8.44
N ARG A 29 1.09 -4.96 -8.26
CA ARG A 29 1.88 -3.73 -8.43
C ARG A 29 1.82 -3.20 -9.85
N ARG A 30 1.98 -4.06 -10.85
CA ARG A 30 1.86 -3.67 -12.25
C ARG A 30 0.50 -3.03 -12.52
N THR A 31 -0.58 -3.67 -12.08
CA THR A 31 -1.95 -3.16 -12.21
C THR A 31 -2.11 -1.79 -11.54
N ALA A 32 -1.61 -1.62 -10.29
CA ALA A 32 -1.67 -0.33 -9.59
C ALA A 32 -0.90 0.77 -10.35
N LEU A 33 0.29 0.46 -10.89
CA LEU A 33 1.11 1.41 -11.62
C LEU A 33 0.53 1.78 -12.98
N ASP A 34 -0.11 0.85 -13.68
CA ASP A 34 -0.78 1.12 -14.97
C ASP A 34 -1.91 2.16 -14.79
N ILE A 35 -2.68 2.04 -13.70
CA ILE A 35 -3.73 3.03 -13.39
C ILE A 35 -3.13 4.35 -12.89
N ALA A 36 -2.12 4.30 -12.00
CA ALA A 36 -1.45 5.52 -11.52
C ALA A 36 -0.82 6.32 -12.66
N GLY A 37 -0.33 5.64 -13.69
CA GLY A 37 0.21 6.25 -14.91
C GLY A 37 -0.78 7.15 -15.64
N ALA A 38 -2.07 6.85 -15.58
CA ALA A 38 -3.10 7.69 -16.20
C ALA A 38 -3.15 9.09 -15.57
N PHE A 39 -2.92 9.21 -14.24
CA PHE A 39 -2.92 10.49 -13.53
C PHE A 39 -1.67 11.34 -13.82
N THR A 40 -0.60 10.76 -14.35
CA THR A 40 0.62 11.49 -14.73
C THR A 40 0.32 12.55 -15.79
N ASN A 41 -0.61 12.27 -16.71
CA ASN A 41 -1.04 13.23 -17.73
C ASN A 41 -1.78 14.44 -17.15
N GLU A 42 -2.29 14.32 -15.92
CA GLU A 42 -2.96 15.38 -15.18
C GLU A 42 -2.00 16.14 -14.25
N GLY A 43 -0.71 15.88 -14.34
CA GLY A 43 0.35 16.55 -13.57
C GLY A 43 0.68 15.90 -12.23
N PHE A 44 0.10 14.74 -11.91
CA PHE A 44 0.44 14.01 -10.72
C PHE A 44 1.81 13.32 -10.85
N LYS A 45 2.57 13.31 -9.77
CA LYS A 45 3.86 12.63 -9.65
C LYS A 45 3.69 11.41 -8.77
N LEU A 46 4.11 10.24 -9.26
CA LEU A 46 4.13 9.03 -8.45
C LEU A 46 5.15 9.21 -7.32
N ARG A 47 4.73 8.90 -6.09
CA ARG A 47 5.65 8.85 -4.95
C ARG A 47 6.48 7.57 -5.02
N ASP A 48 7.75 7.68 -4.64
CA ASP A 48 8.62 6.52 -4.49
C ASP A 48 8.11 5.58 -3.39
N GLY A 49 8.15 4.28 -3.69
CA GLY A 49 7.69 3.23 -2.79
C GLY A 49 6.25 2.79 -3.02
N HIS A 50 5.92 1.69 -2.40
CA HIS A 50 4.60 1.04 -2.48
C HIS A 50 4.40 0.19 -1.23
N TRP A 51 3.15 -0.20 -0.98
CA TRP A 51 2.79 -1.19 0.03
C TRP A 51 2.16 -2.39 -0.66
N SER A 52 2.74 -3.55 -0.42
CA SER A 52 2.25 -4.83 -0.95
C SER A 52 2.01 -5.80 0.18
N GLY A 53 1.14 -6.76 -0.05
CA GLY A 53 0.82 -7.83 0.88
C GLY A 53 -0.36 -8.65 0.41
N SER A 54 -0.90 -9.44 1.33
CA SER A 54 -2.05 -10.29 1.07
C SER A 54 -3.25 -9.83 1.88
N PHE A 55 -4.42 -9.84 1.26
CA PHE A 55 -5.68 -9.75 1.98
C PHE A 55 -5.94 -11.09 2.67
N GLU A 56 -6.00 -11.09 3.98
CA GLU A 56 -6.48 -12.23 4.75
C GLU A 56 -8.00 -12.15 4.92
N PRO A 57 -8.72 -13.30 4.97
CA PRO A 57 -10.16 -13.30 5.19
C PRO A 57 -10.56 -12.50 6.43
N GLY A 58 -11.49 -11.55 6.26
CA GLY A 58 -11.98 -10.69 7.34
C GLY A 58 -11.02 -9.62 7.83
N LYS A 59 -9.84 -9.45 7.21
CA LYS A 59 -8.88 -8.40 7.54
C LYS A 59 -8.77 -7.40 6.40
N SER A 60 -8.60 -6.13 6.78
CA SER A 60 -8.36 -5.03 5.85
C SER A 60 -7.05 -4.35 6.24
N PRO A 61 -5.98 -4.48 5.46
CA PRO A 61 -4.73 -3.78 5.71
C PRO A 61 -4.91 -2.27 5.82
N ILE A 62 -4.16 -1.66 6.74
CA ILE A 62 -4.15 -0.21 6.95
C ILE A 62 -2.71 0.27 6.79
N VAL A 63 -2.53 1.30 5.98
CA VAL A 63 -1.24 1.93 5.71
C VAL A 63 -1.24 3.34 6.29
N GLN A 64 -0.23 3.68 7.06
CA GLN A 64 0.00 5.03 7.54
C GLN A 64 0.73 5.85 6.49
N VAL A 65 0.24 7.06 6.23
CA VAL A 65 0.84 8.02 5.29
C VAL A 65 0.90 9.41 5.92
N ASN A 66 1.90 10.21 5.53
CA ASN A 66 1.97 11.62 5.88
C ASN A 66 1.52 12.42 4.66
N LEU A 67 0.47 13.22 4.81
CA LEU A 67 -0.08 14.05 3.76
C LEU A 67 0.02 15.53 4.13
N TYR A 68 0.11 16.38 3.11
CA TYR A 68 0.28 17.81 3.29
C TYR A 68 -0.90 18.58 2.71
N ALA A 69 -1.45 19.52 3.50
CA ALA A 69 -2.47 20.44 3.03
C ALA A 69 -1.96 21.24 1.81
N GLY A 70 -2.84 21.46 0.86
CA GLY A 70 -2.52 22.13 -0.40
C GLY A 70 -2.07 21.20 -1.52
N ASN A 71 -1.77 19.94 -1.23
CA ASN A 71 -1.55 18.91 -2.24
C ASN A 71 -2.84 18.15 -2.54
N GLN A 72 -2.92 17.61 -3.74
CA GLN A 72 -3.93 16.63 -4.15
C GLN A 72 -3.25 15.27 -4.27
N TYR A 73 -3.93 14.22 -3.83
CA TYR A 73 -3.42 12.85 -3.83
C TYR A 73 -4.35 11.91 -4.59
N TRP A 74 -3.78 10.96 -5.30
CA TRP A 74 -4.47 9.79 -5.84
C TRP A 74 -3.88 8.53 -5.23
N PHE A 75 -4.67 7.82 -4.45
CA PHE A 75 -4.35 6.47 -4.00
C PHE A 75 -4.83 5.48 -5.03
N THR A 76 -3.97 4.57 -5.45
CA THR A 76 -4.29 3.55 -6.46
C THR A 76 -3.97 2.17 -5.91
N LEU A 77 -4.97 1.31 -5.91
CA LEU A 77 -4.92 -0.05 -5.41
C LEU A 77 -5.09 -1.03 -6.57
N GLY A 78 -4.14 -1.93 -6.74
CA GLY A 78 -4.26 -3.10 -7.60
C GLY A 78 -4.29 -4.37 -6.75
N ALA A 79 -5.09 -5.35 -7.14
CA ALA A 79 -5.14 -6.66 -6.52
C ALA A 79 -5.16 -7.76 -7.58
N THR A 80 -4.79 -8.98 -7.19
CA THR A 80 -4.90 -10.15 -8.06
C THR A 80 -6.30 -10.76 -8.02
N THR A 81 -6.66 -11.54 -9.01
CA THR A 81 -7.76 -12.48 -8.88
C THR A 81 -7.38 -13.50 -7.77
N PRO A 82 -8.29 -13.87 -6.86
CA PRO A 82 -9.75 -13.83 -6.97
C PRO A 82 -10.47 -12.62 -6.36
N ALA A 83 -9.81 -11.51 -6.01
CA ALA A 83 -10.52 -10.29 -5.64
C ALA A 83 -11.29 -9.75 -6.85
N LYS A 84 -12.61 -9.53 -6.68
CA LYS A 84 -13.48 -9.03 -7.75
C LYS A 84 -13.80 -7.56 -7.60
N LYS A 85 -13.82 -7.06 -6.36
CA LYS A 85 -14.03 -5.65 -6.04
C LYS A 85 -13.21 -5.27 -4.82
N VAL A 86 -12.47 -4.21 -4.95
CA VAL A 86 -11.64 -3.64 -3.87
C VAL A 86 -12.03 -2.20 -3.61
N GLN A 87 -11.75 -1.71 -2.39
CA GLN A 87 -12.10 -0.37 -1.96
C GLN A 87 -10.97 0.26 -1.17
N ILE A 88 -10.82 1.57 -1.31
CA ILE A 88 -9.93 2.41 -0.52
C ILE A 88 -10.79 3.29 0.40
N THR A 89 -10.42 3.35 1.68
CA THR A 89 -11.03 4.25 2.67
C THR A 89 -9.94 5.01 3.39
N VAL A 90 -10.09 6.31 3.55
CA VAL A 90 -9.11 7.17 4.22
C VAL A 90 -9.67 7.62 5.58
N TYR A 91 -8.79 7.61 6.60
CA TYR A 91 -9.08 8.05 7.95
C TYR A 91 -8.06 9.11 8.38
N ASP A 92 -8.48 10.06 9.18
CA ASP A 92 -7.58 11.03 9.83
C ASP A 92 -6.82 10.40 11.01
N GLU A 93 -5.97 11.20 11.65
CA GLU A 93 -5.16 10.76 12.80
C GLU A 93 -5.98 10.33 14.02
N THR A 94 -7.24 10.76 14.12
CA THR A 94 -8.17 10.38 15.19
C THR A 94 -8.89 9.07 14.90
N GLY A 95 -8.71 8.50 13.71
CA GLY A 95 -9.41 7.29 13.25
C GLY A 95 -10.82 7.58 12.69
N LYS A 96 -11.16 8.86 12.46
CA LYS A 96 -12.40 9.25 11.80
C LYS A 96 -12.25 9.13 10.30
N GLN A 97 -13.22 8.47 9.65
CA GLN A 97 -13.25 8.41 8.20
C GLN A 97 -13.44 9.81 7.60
N VAL A 98 -12.60 10.15 6.63
CA VAL A 98 -12.71 11.40 5.87
C VAL A 98 -13.38 11.14 4.52
N SER A 99 -14.06 12.17 4.00
CA SER A 99 -14.61 12.12 2.65
C SER A 99 -13.50 12.20 1.62
N ILE A 100 -13.55 11.34 0.62
CA ILE A 100 -12.68 11.42 -0.55
C ILE A 100 -13.31 12.33 -1.61
N ASP A 101 -12.47 13.02 -2.39
CA ASP A 101 -12.92 13.96 -3.43
C ASP A 101 -13.50 13.23 -4.64
N ALA A 102 -12.92 12.08 -4.96
CA ALA A 102 -13.35 11.23 -6.06
C ALA A 102 -13.10 9.76 -5.75
N ASP A 103 -14.03 8.91 -6.12
CA ASP A 103 -13.95 7.46 -6.04
C ASP A 103 -14.08 6.87 -7.45
N HIS A 104 -13.01 6.26 -7.93
CA HIS A 104 -13.03 5.44 -9.12
C HIS A 104 -12.89 3.97 -8.71
N SER A 105 -13.94 3.43 -8.10
CA SER A 105 -14.10 1.98 -8.02
C SER A 105 -14.61 1.51 -9.38
N PHE A 106 -13.74 0.89 -10.12
CA PHE A 106 -14.11 0.24 -11.38
C PHE A 106 -15.03 -0.94 -11.05
N GLN A 107 -16.25 -0.93 -11.57
CA GLN A 107 -17.15 -2.08 -11.38
C GLN A 107 -16.49 -3.32 -11.98
N ASP A 108 -16.53 -4.43 -11.24
CA ASP A 108 -15.98 -5.74 -11.63
C ASP A 108 -14.46 -5.79 -11.85
N THR A 109 -13.69 -4.93 -11.20
CA THR A 109 -12.24 -4.96 -11.30
C THR A 109 -11.56 -5.07 -9.93
N SER A 110 -10.41 -5.73 -9.94
CA SER A 110 -9.48 -5.80 -8.80
C SER A 110 -8.67 -4.51 -8.62
N VAL A 111 -9.23 -3.37 -9.00
CA VAL A 111 -8.59 -2.04 -8.96
C VAL A 111 -9.52 -1.03 -8.31
N ALA A 112 -8.95 -0.11 -7.52
CA ALA A 112 -9.63 1.08 -7.04
C ALA A 112 -8.68 2.28 -7.06
N ALA A 113 -9.22 3.47 -7.28
CA ALA A 113 -8.49 4.72 -7.13
C ALA A 113 -9.32 5.72 -6.33
N ALA A 114 -8.71 6.40 -5.38
CA ALA A 114 -9.35 7.39 -4.52
C ALA A 114 -8.58 8.70 -4.55
N GLY A 115 -9.24 9.78 -4.93
CA GLY A 115 -8.71 11.15 -4.90
C GLY A 115 -8.99 11.79 -3.55
N PHE A 116 -8.00 12.43 -2.96
CA PHE A 116 -8.12 13.08 -1.66
C PHE A 116 -7.25 14.33 -1.56
N SER A 117 -7.84 15.43 -1.08
CA SER A 117 -7.14 16.70 -0.80
C SER A 117 -7.27 17.00 0.70
N PRO A 118 -6.21 16.78 1.49
CA PRO A 118 -6.29 17.00 2.93
C PRO A 118 -6.41 18.50 3.26
N GLU A 119 -7.33 18.84 4.17
CA GLU A 119 -7.46 20.20 4.70
C GLU A 119 -6.31 20.54 5.66
N ASN A 120 -5.79 19.56 6.37
CA ASN A 120 -4.70 19.70 7.33
C ASN A 120 -3.56 18.75 6.99
N SER A 121 -2.33 19.23 7.13
CA SER A 121 -1.14 18.39 7.07
C SER A 121 -1.07 17.49 8.29
N GLY A 122 -0.75 16.21 8.12
CA GLY A 122 -0.67 15.28 9.24
C GLY A 122 -0.62 13.82 8.81
N ILE A 123 -0.86 12.96 9.80
CA ILE A 123 -0.94 11.51 9.64
C ILE A 123 -2.35 11.14 9.20
N TYR A 124 -2.41 10.31 8.18
CA TYR A 124 -3.64 9.69 7.68
C TYR A 124 -3.44 8.18 7.57
N PHE A 125 -4.54 7.45 7.59
CA PHE A 125 -4.55 6.00 7.46
C PHE A 125 -5.38 5.61 6.25
N VAL A 126 -4.77 4.84 5.35
CA VAL A 126 -5.42 4.33 4.15
C VAL A 126 -5.72 2.86 4.35
N LYS A 127 -6.99 2.53 4.42
CA LYS A 127 -7.48 1.16 4.55
C LYS A 127 -7.85 0.61 3.19
N VAL A 128 -7.37 -0.59 2.89
CA VAL A 128 -7.70 -1.31 1.67
C VAL A 128 -8.54 -2.55 2.02
N THR A 129 -9.59 -2.80 1.24
CA THR A 129 -10.57 -3.85 1.55
C THR A 129 -10.97 -4.59 0.28
N VAL A 130 -11.09 -5.93 0.36
CA VAL A 130 -11.80 -6.72 -0.65
C VAL A 130 -13.29 -6.68 -0.29
N VAL A 131 -14.09 -6.05 -1.15
CA VAL A 131 -15.55 -5.94 -0.99
C VAL A 131 -16.25 -7.18 -1.54
N GLU A 132 -15.75 -7.69 -2.67
CA GLU A 132 -16.27 -8.89 -3.33
C GLU A 132 -15.11 -9.77 -3.79
N GLY A 133 -15.30 -11.07 -3.73
CA GLY A 133 -14.31 -12.07 -4.11
C GLY A 133 -13.68 -12.75 -2.89
N ALA A 134 -12.46 -13.24 -3.06
CA ALA A 134 -11.71 -13.96 -2.03
C ALA A 134 -10.36 -13.29 -1.75
N ALA A 135 -9.62 -13.87 -0.79
CA ALA A 135 -8.26 -13.43 -0.46
C ALA A 135 -7.38 -13.33 -1.71
N ALA A 136 -6.61 -12.25 -1.78
CA ALA A 136 -5.78 -11.91 -2.93
C ALA A 136 -4.54 -11.14 -2.47
N GLU A 137 -3.57 -11.03 -3.32
CA GLU A 137 -2.43 -10.15 -3.12
C GLU A 137 -2.76 -8.76 -3.64
N PHE A 138 -2.20 -7.72 -3.00
CA PHE A 138 -2.45 -6.34 -3.36
C PHE A 138 -1.18 -5.51 -3.43
N CYS A 139 -1.28 -4.39 -4.12
CA CYS A 139 -0.32 -3.29 -4.07
C CYS A 139 -1.05 -1.95 -4.05
N LEU A 140 -0.66 -1.10 -3.11
CA LEU A 140 -1.10 0.28 -3.00
C LEU A 140 0.06 1.21 -3.35
N VAL A 141 -0.20 2.16 -4.23
CA VAL A 141 0.68 3.29 -4.55
C VAL A 141 -0.08 4.59 -4.41
N TYR A 142 0.60 5.74 -4.32
CA TYR A 142 -0.06 7.02 -4.48
C TYR A 142 0.76 8.03 -5.26
N SER A 143 0.04 8.92 -5.92
CA SER A 143 0.56 10.06 -6.66
C SER A 143 0.10 11.37 -6.00
N TYR A 144 0.82 12.47 -6.25
CA TYR A 144 0.48 13.78 -5.70
C TYR A 144 0.82 14.90 -6.68
N LYS A 145 0.17 16.04 -6.54
CA LYS A 145 0.49 17.32 -7.18
C LYS A 145 0.16 18.48 -6.27
#